data_a0e9da989aff6a0948c35e540034eedb
#
_entry.id   a0e9da989aff6a0948c35e540034eedb
#
_cell.length_a   1.000
_cell.length_b   1.000
_cell.length_c   1.000
_cell.angle_alpha   90.00
_cell.angle_beta   90.00
_cell.angle_gamma   90.00
#
_symmetry.space_group_name_H-M   'P 1'
#
loop_
_entity.id
_entity.type
_entity.pdbx_description
1 polymer ?
#
loop_
_entity_poly.entity_id
_entity_poly.type
_entity_poly.pdbx_seq_one_letter_code
_entity_poly.pdbx_strand_id
1 'polypeptide(L)'
;ASVRAALHAAVSDAVAPTLPIPDAGERAQWLAEMSRRLAKRIPDEAYRKELLTSIHYEATRAGLDPQMVLGLIQVESAFRKYAISSAGARGYMQVMPFWIKVIGRTDDNLFHMRTNLRYGCTILRHYLDIEKGDLFRALGRYNGSLGKPDYPNLVRAAWERHWSWTPQQLAAAGSARLQAGAATAR
;
A
#
# COMPACT_ATOMS: atom_id res chain seq x y z
N ALA A 1 -4.07 -14.99 23.29
CA ALA A 1 -4.31 -13.55 23.17
C ALA A 1 -5.56 -13.32 22.32
N SER A 2 -6.42 -12.33 22.69
CA SER A 2 -7.58 -12.01 21.86
C SER A 2 -7.15 -11.36 20.56
N VAL A 3 -7.96 -11.52 19.49
CA VAL A 3 -7.74 -10.87 18.19
C VAL A 3 -7.56 -9.36 18.36
N ARG A 4 -8.38 -8.73 19.20
CA ARG A 4 -8.28 -7.30 19.54
C ARG A 4 -6.91 -6.93 20.11
N ALA A 5 -6.36 -7.71 21.03
CA ALA A 5 -5.05 -7.47 21.62
C ALA A 5 -3.93 -7.60 20.58
N ALA A 6 -4.02 -8.57 19.68
CA ALA A 6 -3.05 -8.75 18.60
C ALA A 6 -3.08 -7.56 17.62
N LEU A 7 -4.28 -7.10 17.25
CA LEU A 7 -4.43 -5.92 16.37
C LEU A 7 -3.94 -4.63 17.04
N HIS A 8 -4.22 -4.47 18.34
CA HIS A 8 -3.71 -3.32 19.10
C HIS A 8 -2.17 -3.33 19.14
N ALA A 9 -1.54 -4.45 19.39
CA ALA A 9 -0.10 -4.60 19.36
C ALA A 9 0.47 -4.28 17.94
N ALA A 10 -0.19 -4.73 16.87
CA ALA A 10 0.20 -4.45 15.50
C ALA A 10 0.13 -2.95 15.18
N VAL A 11 -0.91 -2.27 15.61
CA VAL A 11 -1.10 -0.82 15.38
C VAL A 11 -0.12 0.00 16.23
N SER A 12 0.24 -0.45 17.44
CA SER A 12 1.17 0.23 18.33
C SER A 12 2.66 0.06 17.98
N ASP A 13 2.98 -0.66 16.90
CA ASP A 13 4.38 -0.96 16.49
C ASP A 13 5.16 -1.89 17.45
N ALA A 14 4.44 -2.60 18.30
CA ALA A 14 5.04 -3.53 19.27
C ALA A 14 5.43 -4.90 18.66
N VAL A 15 5.06 -5.14 17.40
CA VAL A 15 5.30 -6.41 16.70
C VAL A 15 6.34 -6.22 15.61
N ALA A 16 7.37 -7.06 15.62
CA ALA A 16 8.38 -7.08 14.57
C ALA A 16 7.79 -7.48 13.20
N PRO A 17 8.39 -7.02 12.09
CA PRO A 17 7.96 -7.40 10.74
C PRO A 17 7.91 -8.92 10.54
N THR A 18 6.85 -9.41 9.93
CA THR A 18 6.62 -10.85 9.70
C THR A 18 7.33 -11.35 8.43
N LEU A 19 7.65 -10.48 7.50
CA LEU A 19 8.35 -10.81 6.26
C LEU A 19 9.82 -10.41 6.32
N PRO A 20 10.71 -11.16 5.64
CA PRO A 20 12.09 -10.74 5.48
C PRO A 20 12.15 -9.37 4.80
N ILE A 21 13.01 -8.50 5.31
CA ILE A 21 13.29 -7.21 4.67
C ILE A 21 13.92 -7.53 3.30
N PRO A 22 13.34 -7.06 2.18
CA PRO A 22 13.93 -7.26 0.86
C PRO A 22 15.37 -6.75 0.82
N ASP A 23 16.18 -7.34 -0.07
CA ASP A 23 17.53 -6.84 -0.34
C ASP A 23 17.50 -5.32 -0.56
N ALA A 24 18.49 -4.63 0.03
CA ALA A 24 18.58 -3.17 -0.01
C ALA A 24 18.60 -2.64 -1.46
N GLY A 25 19.22 -3.38 -2.38
CA GLY A 25 19.28 -3.04 -3.81
C GLY A 25 17.92 -3.16 -4.49
N GLU A 26 17.19 -4.23 -4.24
CA GLU A 26 15.84 -4.42 -4.79
C GLU A 26 14.87 -3.36 -4.27
N ARG A 27 14.92 -3.06 -2.98
CA ARG A 27 14.11 -1.99 -2.39
C ARG A 27 14.42 -0.63 -3.00
N ALA A 28 15.70 -0.31 -3.22
CA ALA A 28 16.10 0.95 -3.84
C ALA A 28 15.57 1.07 -5.30
N GLN A 29 15.63 -0.02 -6.06
CA GLN A 29 15.08 -0.07 -7.43
C GLN A 29 13.56 0.10 -7.41
N TRP A 30 12.86 -0.57 -6.50
CA TRP A 30 11.41 -0.42 -6.32
C TRP A 30 11.04 1.04 -5.99
N LEU A 31 11.73 1.66 -5.03
CA LEU A 31 11.49 3.05 -4.64
C LEU A 31 11.69 4.01 -5.82
N ALA A 32 12.76 3.83 -6.60
CA ALA A 32 13.04 4.66 -7.77
C ALA A 32 11.93 4.55 -8.82
N GLU A 33 11.50 3.34 -9.15
CA GLU A 33 10.47 3.10 -10.16
C GLU A 33 9.09 3.60 -9.69
N MET A 34 8.69 3.32 -8.45
CA MET A 34 7.40 3.78 -7.92
C MET A 34 7.38 5.30 -7.75
N SER A 35 8.53 5.92 -7.39
CA SER A 35 8.66 7.38 -7.34
C SER A 35 8.46 8.01 -8.73
N ARG A 36 9.04 7.42 -9.76
CA ARG A 36 8.85 7.87 -11.15
C ARG A 36 7.37 7.81 -11.56
N ARG A 37 6.67 6.72 -11.25
CA ARG A 37 5.24 6.54 -11.57
C ARG A 37 4.34 7.50 -10.81
N LEU A 38 4.67 7.81 -9.57
CA LEU A 38 3.88 8.68 -8.70
C LEU A 38 4.14 10.17 -8.90
N ALA A 39 5.18 10.56 -9.66
CA ALA A 39 5.66 11.93 -9.79
C ALA A 39 4.60 12.94 -10.26
N LYS A 40 3.69 12.54 -11.16
CA LYS A 40 2.61 13.42 -11.62
C LYS A 40 1.56 13.70 -10.54
N ARG A 41 1.34 12.75 -9.62
CA ARG A 41 0.35 12.89 -8.53
C ARG A 41 0.92 13.61 -7.32
N ILE A 42 2.20 13.37 -7.03
CA ILE A 42 2.94 13.98 -5.92
C ILE A 42 4.25 14.53 -6.47
N PRO A 43 4.28 15.82 -6.91
CA PRO A 43 5.48 16.44 -7.49
C PRO A 43 6.64 16.58 -6.52
N ASP A 44 6.40 16.82 -5.23
CA ASP A 44 7.43 16.90 -4.19
C ASP A 44 8.14 15.55 -4.05
N GLU A 45 9.40 15.49 -4.46
CA GLU A 45 10.19 14.26 -4.49
C GLU A 45 10.50 13.74 -3.08
N ALA A 46 10.84 14.63 -2.15
CA ALA A 46 11.17 14.24 -0.79
C ALA A 46 9.96 13.62 -0.08
N TYR A 47 8.82 14.29 -0.18
CA TYR A 47 7.55 13.80 0.35
C TYR A 47 7.11 12.48 -0.31
N ARG A 48 7.25 12.38 -1.63
CA ARG A 48 6.93 11.16 -2.40
C ARG A 48 7.78 9.97 -1.95
N LYS A 49 9.09 10.18 -1.74
CA LYS A 49 9.99 9.13 -1.25
C LYS A 49 9.65 8.71 0.16
N GLU A 50 9.32 9.65 1.05
CA GLU A 50 8.89 9.35 2.40
C GLU A 50 7.59 8.52 2.41
N LEU A 51 6.61 8.89 1.60
CA LEU A 51 5.35 8.15 1.46
C LEU A 51 5.59 6.72 0.96
N LEU A 52 6.37 6.57 -0.10
CA LEU A 52 6.67 5.25 -0.68
C LEU A 52 7.46 4.35 0.28
N THR A 53 8.43 4.92 0.99
CA THR A 53 9.18 4.20 2.03
C THR A 53 8.25 3.72 3.14
N SER A 54 7.32 4.58 3.57
CA SER A 54 6.33 4.25 4.59
C SER A 54 5.33 3.18 4.11
N ILE A 55 4.87 3.27 2.87
CA ILE A 55 3.99 2.24 2.25
C ILE A 55 4.72 0.90 2.20
N HIS A 56 5.95 0.89 1.71
CA HIS A 56 6.74 -0.34 1.62
C HIS A 56 6.92 -0.98 2.99
N TYR A 57 7.28 -0.18 3.99
CA TYR A 57 7.47 -0.66 5.35
C TYR A 57 6.19 -1.23 5.97
N GLU A 58 5.09 -0.48 5.94
CA GLU A 58 3.85 -0.91 6.58
C GLU A 58 3.19 -2.10 5.85
N ALA A 59 3.27 -2.15 4.54
CA ALA A 59 2.79 -3.29 3.75
C ALA A 59 3.61 -4.56 4.06
N THR A 60 4.93 -4.48 3.98
CA THR A 60 5.83 -5.60 4.27
C THR A 60 5.66 -6.08 5.72
N ARG A 61 5.57 -5.15 6.65
CA ARG A 61 5.33 -5.45 8.06
C ARG A 61 4.03 -6.23 8.28
N ALA A 62 2.97 -5.89 7.56
CA ALA A 62 1.68 -6.58 7.60
C ALA A 62 1.63 -7.85 6.74
N GLY A 63 2.69 -8.21 6.04
CA GLY A 63 2.69 -9.35 5.13
C GLY A 63 1.86 -9.13 3.88
N LEU A 64 1.79 -7.89 3.38
CA LEU A 64 1.09 -7.49 2.17
C LEU A 64 2.07 -7.10 1.07
N ASP A 65 1.68 -7.28 -0.20
CA ASP A 65 2.42 -6.76 -1.34
C ASP A 65 2.33 -5.22 -1.38
N PRO A 66 3.45 -4.47 -1.32
CA PRO A 66 3.45 -3.02 -1.40
C PRO A 66 2.82 -2.47 -2.68
N GLN A 67 2.92 -3.17 -3.79
CA GLN A 67 2.35 -2.76 -5.08
C GLN A 67 0.83 -2.89 -5.08
N MET A 68 0.31 -3.93 -4.45
CA MET A 68 -1.14 -4.07 -4.21
C MET A 68 -1.66 -2.95 -3.31
N VAL A 69 -0.93 -2.59 -2.26
CA VAL A 69 -1.28 -1.47 -1.36
C VAL A 69 -1.29 -0.14 -2.11
N LEU A 70 -0.36 0.10 -3.05
CA LEU A 70 -0.41 1.27 -3.94
C LEU A 70 -1.69 1.29 -4.79
N GLY A 71 -2.11 0.14 -5.32
CA GLY A 71 -3.36 0.01 -6.05
C GLY A 71 -4.57 0.35 -5.19
N LEU A 72 -4.61 -0.13 -3.96
CA LEU A 72 -5.66 0.18 -2.99
C LEU A 72 -5.69 1.69 -2.68
N ILE A 73 -4.56 2.31 -2.36
CA ILE A 73 -4.47 3.75 -2.08
C ILE A 73 -4.96 4.58 -3.27
N GLN A 74 -4.63 4.16 -4.50
CA GLN A 74 -5.13 4.84 -5.70
C GLN A 74 -6.66 4.82 -5.78
N VAL A 75 -7.28 3.69 -5.49
CA VAL A 75 -8.74 3.54 -5.52
C VAL A 75 -9.38 4.32 -4.38
N GLU A 76 -8.83 4.25 -3.18
CA GLU A 76 -9.41 4.84 -1.97
C GLU A 76 -9.33 6.37 -1.96
N SER A 77 -8.18 6.93 -2.28
CA SER A 77 -7.93 8.37 -2.07
C SER A 77 -7.30 9.08 -3.26
N ALA A 78 -6.89 8.36 -4.31
CA ALA A 78 -6.03 8.88 -5.38
C ALA A 78 -4.76 9.55 -4.79
N PHE A 79 -4.20 8.99 -3.73
CA PHE A 79 -3.03 9.53 -3.00
C PHE A 79 -3.27 10.88 -2.31
N ARG A 80 -4.50 11.23 -1.98
CA ARG A 80 -4.83 12.47 -1.26
C ARG A 80 -4.79 12.24 0.25
N LYS A 81 -3.80 12.87 0.91
CA LYS A 81 -3.57 12.74 2.36
C LYS A 81 -4.80 13.06 3.21
N TYR A 82 -5.55 14.08 2.82
CA TYR A 82 -6.70 14.60 3.59
C TYR A 82 -8.04 14.20 2.99
N ALA A 83 -8.08 13.11 2.20
CA ALA A 83 -9.34 12.61 1.67
C ALA A 83 -10.30 12.20 2.79
N ILE A 84 -11.56 12.60 2.65
CA ILE A 84 -12.67 12.22 3.55
C ILE A 84 -13.82 11.76 2.66
N SER A 85 -14.34 10.55 2.91
CA SER A 85 -15.53 10.06 2.21
C SER A 85 -16.82 10.58 2.86
N SER A 86 -17.93 10.42 2.17
CA SER A 86 -19.27 10.74 2.73
C SER A 86 -19.60 9.95 4.02
N ALA A 87 -19.01 8.75 4.17
CA ALA A 87 -19.14 7.92 5.37
C ALA A 87 -18.15 8.29 6.48
N GLY A 88 -17.22 9.23 6.23
CA GLY A 88 -16.22 9.68 7.20
C GLY A 88 -14.91 8.90 7.20
N ALA A 89 -14.66 8.02 6.22
CA ALA A 89 -13.38 7.37 6.04
C ALA A 89 -12.28 8.40 5.73
N ARG A 90 -11.06 8.21 6.25
CA ARG A 90 -10.00 9.23 6.27
C ARG A 90 -8.70 8.76 5.65
N GLY A 91 -8.06 9.66 4.91
CA GLY A 91 -6.67 9.60 4.47
C GLY A 91 -6.40 8.63 3.35
N TYR A 92 -5.14 8.28 3.16
CA TYR A 92 -4.65 7.48 2.04
C TYR A 92 -5.39 6.17 1.83
N MET A 93 -5.60 5.42 2.90
CA MET A 93 -6.25 4.10 2.87
C MET A 93 -7.72 4.15 3.31
N GLN A 94 -8.29 5.34 3.48
CA GLN A 94 -9.70 5.54 3.84
C GLN A 94 -10.13 4.72 5.07
N VAL A 95 -9.41 4.91 6.16
CA VAL A 95 -9.65 4.21 7.42
C VAL A 95 -10.83 4.85 8.15
N MET A 96 -11.79 4.04 8.60
CA MET A 96 -12.92 4.52 9.40
C MET A 96 -12.48 4.87 10.84
N PRO A 97 -12.94 6.02 11.39
CA PRO A 97 -12.52 6.48 12.71
C PRO A 97 -12.88 5.53 13.87
N PHE A 98 -13.88 4.67 13.73
CA PHE A 98 -14.22 3.71 14.78
C PHE A 98 -13.07 2.74 15.11
N TRP A 99 -12.18 2.47 14.15
CA TRP A 99 -11.02 1.61 14.37
C TRP A 99 -10.08 2.13 15.47
N ILE A 100 -9.98 3.46 15.61
CA ILE A 100 -9.21 4.07 16.71
C ILE A 100 -9.70 3.57 18.06
N LYS A 101 -11.02 3.51 18.25
CA LYS A 101 -11.64 3.04 19.50
C LYS A 101 -11.48 1.52 19.70
N VAL A 102 -11.40 0.76 18.62
CA VAL A 102 -11.34 -0.71 18.67
C VAL A 102 -9.93 -1.22 18.91
N ILE A 103 -8.93 -0.66 18.21
CA ILE A 103 -7.57 -1.20 18.19
C ILE A 103 -6.47 -0.18 18.45
N GLY A 104 -6.79 1.12 18.50
CA GLY A 104 -5.81 2.18 18.61
C GLY A 104 -5.80 2.90 19.96
N ARG A 105 -5.23 4.09 19.93
CA ARG A 105 -5.18 5.06 21.02
C ARG A 105 -6.06 6.26 20.70
N THR A 106 -6.64 6.88 21.71
CA THR A 106 -7.57 8.01 21.54
C THR A 106 -6.94 9.24 20.88
N ASP A 107 -5.62 9.37 20.94
CA ASP A 107 -4.83 10.44 20.34
C ASP A 107 -4.32 10.13 18.91
N ASP A 108 -4.62 8.96 18.38
CA ASP A 108 -4.23 8.60 17.01
C ASP A 108 -4.93 9.49 15.97
N ASN A 109 -4.15 10.03 15.03
CA ASN A 109 -4.64 10.87 13.95
C ASN A 109 -4.53 10.15 12.60
N LEU A 110 -5.68 9.80 12.01
CA LEU A 110 -5.74 9.07 10.74
C LEU A 110 -5.31 9.91 9.52
N PHE A 111 -5.04 11.20 9.65
CA PHE A 111 -4.43 12.01 8.61
C PHE A 111 -2.90 12.02 8.68
N HIS A 112 -2.29 11.52 9.75
CA HIS A 112 -0.86 11.26 9.76
C HIS A 112 -0.52 10.11 8.83
N MET A 113 0.48 10.31 7.96
CA MET A 113 0.89 9.35 6.94
C MET A 113 1.10 7.95 7.50
N ARG A 114 2.01 7.81 8.45
CA ARG A 114 2.36 6.49 9.01
C ARG A 114 1.22 5.87 9.78
N THR A 115 0.48 6.65 10.56
CA THR A 115 -0.69 6.18 11.31
C THR A 115 -1.74 5.61 10.36
N ASN A 116 -2.09 6.33 9.31
CA ASN A 116 -3.07 5.89 8.33
C ASN A 116 -2.65 4.58 7.65
N LEU A 117 -1.42 4.52 7.14
CA LEU A 117 -0.88 3.33 6.46
C LEU A 117 -0.82 2.12 7.40
N ARG A 118 -0.43 2.33 8.65
CA ARG A 118 -0.37 1.27 9.66
C ARG A 118 -1.73 0.69 9.96
N TYR A 119 -2.72 1.54 10.21
CA TYR A 119 -4.10 1.09 10.41
C TYR A 119 -4.63 0.34 9.19
N GLY A 120 -4.52 0.94 8.01
CA GLY A 120 -5.02 0.34 6.78
C GLY A 120 -4.41 -1.02 6.48
N CYS A 121 -3.09 -1.15 6.56
CA CYS A 121 -2.39 -2.42 6.34
C CYS A 121 -2.75 -3.46 7.42
N THR A 122 -2.82 -3.07 8.68
CA THR A 122 -3.21 -3.97 9.78
C THR A 122 -4.64 -4.49 9.60
N ILE A 123 -5.58 -3.61 9.23
CA ILE A 123 -6.99 -3.98 9.00
C ILE A 123 -7.12 -4.91 7.79
N LEU A 124 -6.45 -4.60 6.69
CA LEU A 124 -6.48 -5.46 5.50
C LEU A 124 -5.86 -6.82 5.79
N ARG A 125 -4.75 -6.88 6.52
CA ARG A 125 -4.14 -8.15 6.96
C ARG A 125 -5.13 -8.96 7.79
N HIS A 126 -5.80 -8.33 8.75
CA HIS A 126 -6.82 -8.98 9.57
C HIS A 126 -7.94 -9.61 8.72
N TYR A 127 -8.44 -8.88 7.72
CA TYR A 127 -9.46 -9.42 6.83
C TYR A 127 -8.92 -10.54 5.92
N LEU A 128 -7.66 -10.45 5.50
CA LEU A 128 -7.00 -11.50 4.74
C LEU A 128 -6.86 -12.79 5.57
N ASP A 129 -6.58 -12.68 6.86
CA ASP A 129 -6.53 -13.81 7.78
C ASP A 129 -7.92 -14.43 7.98
N ILE A 130 -8.97 -13.63 8.15
CA ILE A 130 -10.36 -14.11 8.23
C ILE A 130 -10.75 -14.88 6.96
N GLU A 131 -10.38 -14.38 5.82
CA GLU A 131 -10.69 -14.98 4.52
C GLU A 131 -9.65 -16.03 4.06
N LYS A 132 -8.78 -16.48 4.98
CA LYS A 132 -7.80 -17.56 4.75
C LYS A 132 -6.89 -17.33 3.52
N GLY A 133 -6.51 -16.08 3.30
CA GLY A 133 -5.65 -15.66 2.19
C GLY A 133 -6.40 -15.26 0.91
N ASP A 134 -7.72 -15.34 0.87
CA ASP A 134 -8.51 -14.86 -0.27
C ASP A 134 -8.53 -13.32 -0.30
N LEU A 135 -7.65 -12.74 -1.10
CA LEU A 135 -7.51 -11.29 -1.23
C LEU A 135 -8.77 -10.62 -1.79
N PHE A 136 -9.46 -11.28 -2.73
CA PHE A 136 -10.68 -10.73 -3.33
C PHE A 136 -11.75 -10.52 -2.25
N ARG A 137 -11.96 -11.52 -1.41
CA ARG A 137 -12.91 -11.44 -0.30
C ARG A 137 -12.45 -10.48 0.79
N ALA A 138 -11.16 -10.47 1.11
CA ALA A 138 -10.57 -9.54 2.08
C ALA A 138 -10.77 -8.08 1.67
N LEU A 139 -10.57 -7.74 0.39
CA LEU A 139 -10.86 -6.42 -0.16
C LEU A 139 -12.34 -6.07 -0.09
N GLY A 140 -13.24 -7.03 -0.34
CA GLY A 140 -14.67 -6.85 -0.14
C GLY A 140 -15.03 -6.50 1.31
N ARG A 141 -14.41 -7.17 2.30
CA ARG A 141 -14.58 -6.80 3.72
C ARG A 141 -14.03 -5.42 4.02
N TYR A 142 -12.85 -5.11 3.50
CA TYR A 142 -12.20 -3.82 3.71
C TYR A 142 -13.08 -2.65 3.27
N ASN A 143 -13.73 -2.77 2.11
CA ASN A 143 -14.64 -1.76 1.58
C ASN A 143 -16.07 -1.82 2.18
N GLY A 144 -16.40 -2.87 2.94
CA GLY A 144 -17.76 -3.10 3.43
C GLY A 144 -18.74 -3.61 2.36
N SER A 145 -18.23 -4.22 1.29
CA SER A 145 -19.00 -4.73 0.15
C SER A 145 -18.75 -6.21 -0.13
N LEU A 146 -18.59 -7.02 0.93
CA LEU A 146 -18.28 -8.45 0.82
C LEU A 146 -19.29 -9.14 -0.13
N GLY A 147 -18.74 -9.91 -1.06
CA GLY A 147 -19.51 -10.62 -2.08
C GLY A 147 -19.79 -9.83 -3.36
N LYS A 148 -19.49 -8.53 -3.40
CA LYS A 148 -19.59 -7.69 -4.61
C LYS A 148 -18.22 -7.59 -5.30
N PRO A 149 -18.15 -7.73 -6.64
CA PRO A 149 -16.89 -7.77 -7.36
C PRO A 149 -16.29 -6.39 -7.69
N ASP A 150 -17.09 -5.32 -7.62
CA ASP A 150 -16.70 -4.00 -8.13
C ASP A 150 -15.42 -3.47 -7.49
N TYR A 151 -15.40 -3.35 -6.17
CA TYR A 151 -14.24 -2.80 -5.46
C TYR A 151 -12.99 -3.68 -5.57
N PRO A 152 -13.03 -5.00 -5.31
CA PRO A 152 -11.86 -5.85 -5.51
C PRO A 152 -11.31 -5.80 -6.94
N ASN A 153 -12.16 -5.72 -7.94
CA ASN A 153 -11.74 -5.60 -9.33
C ASN A 153 -11.08 -4.24 -9.62
N LEU A 154 -11.58 -3.14 -9.05
CA LEU A 154 -10.94 -1.82 -9.17
C LEU A 154 -9.54 -1.82 -8.58
N VAL A 155 -9.35 -2.37 -7.37
CA VAL A 155 -8.04 -2.47 -6.72
C VAL A 155 -7.09 -3.32 -7.55
N ARG A 156 -7.54 -4.50 -8.01
CA ARG A 156 -6.74 -5.37 -8.87
C ARG A 156 -6.33 -4.68 -10.17
N ALA A 157 -7.27 -4.03 -10.84
CA ALA A 157 -7.00 -3.31 -12.09
C ALA A 157 -5.99 -2.16 -11.88
N ALA A 158 -6.11 -1.41 -10.78
CA ALA A 158 -5.13 -0.36 -10.44
C ALA A 158 -3.74 -0.95 -10.18
N TRP A 159 -3.67 -2.03 -9.42
CA TRP A 159 -2.43 -2.75 -9.15
C TRP A 159 -1.77 -3.25 -10.44
N GLU A 160 -2.47 -4.03 -11.24
CA GLU A 160 -1.94 -4.63 -12.47
C GLU A 160 -1.52 -3.59 -13.50
N ARG A 161 -2.31 -2.54 -13.71
CA ARG A 161 -2.08 -1.54 -14.77
C ARG A 161 -1.04 -0.48 -14.39
N HIS A 162 -0.95 -0.12 -13.11
CA HIS A 162 -0.18 1.05 -12.70
C HIS A 162 0.99 0.73 -11.78
N TRP A 163 0.92 -0.36 -11.00
CA TRP A 163 1.89 -0.60 -9.92
C TRP A 163 2.62 -1.93 -10.03
N SER A 164 2.18 -2.84 -10.89
CA SER A 164 2.88 -4.11 -11.12
C SER A 164 4.28 -3.86 -11.68
N TRP A 165 5.30 -4.46 -11.03
CA TRP A 165 6.69 -4.33 -11.42
C TRP A 165 7.53 -5.48 -10.86
N THR A 166 8.54 -5.89 -11.61
CA THR A 166 9.55 -6.86 -11.18
C THR A 166 10.96 -6.37 -11.54
N PRO A 167 12.02 -6.73 -10.79
CA PRO A 167 13.41 -6.34 -11.09
C PRO A 167 13.86 -6.69 -12.51
N GLN A 168 13.40 -7.83 -13.07
CA GLN A 168 13.72 -8.25 -14.41
C GLN A 168 13.23 -7.30 -15.51
N GLN A 169 12.17 -6.56 -15.27
CA GLN A 169 11.65 -5.57 -16.23
C GLN A 169 12.61 -4.40 -16.44
N LEU A 170 13.41 -4.03 -15.46
CA LEU A 170 14.46 -3.02 -15.61
C LEU A 170 15.62 -3.51 -16.48
N ALA A 171 16.04 -4.75 -16.31
CA ALA A 171 17.11 -5.34 -17.14
C ALA A 171 16.70 -5.38 -18.62
N ALA A 172 15.47 -5.74 -18.91
CA ALA A 172 14.93 -5.74 -20.28
C ALA A 172 14.82 -4.32 -20.88
N ALA A 173 14.34 -3.35 -20.10
CA ALA A 173 14.24 -1.95 -20.54
C ALA A 173 15.62 -1.28 -20.73
N GLY A 174 16.60 -1.61 -19.91
CA GLY A 174 17.99 -1.16 -20.03
C GLY A 174 18.64 -1.70 -21.30
N SER A 175 18.46 -2.99 -21.58
CA SER A 175 18.98 -3.63 -22.78
C SER A 175 18.36 -3.07 -24.08
N ALA A 176 17.06 -2.79 -24.07
CA ALA A 176 16.36 -2.20 -25.22
C ALA A 176 16.83 -0.76 -25.50
N ARG A 177 17.10 0.04 -24.46
CA ARG A 177 17.64 1.41 -24.60
C ARG A 177 19.07 1.44 -25.15
N LEU A 178 19.91 0.51 -24.72
CA LEU A 178 21.28 0.37 -25.23
C LEU A 178 21.30 -0.03 -26.69
N GLN A 179 20.41 -0.93 -27.11
CA GLN A 179 20.26 -1.34 -28.51
C GLN A 179 19.71 -0.22 -29.41
N ALA A 180 18.75 0.57 -28.94
CA ALA A 180 18.21 1.71 -29.68
C ALA A 180 19.23 2.85 -29.84
N GLY A 181 20.06 3.11 -28.83
CA GLY A 181 21.13 4.11 -28.88
C GLY A 181 22.28 3.71 -29.80
N ALA A 182 22.56 2.41 -29.96
CA ALA A 182 23.56 1.89 -30.89
C ALA A 182 23.09 1.95 -32.37
N ALA A 183 21.78 1.89 -32.61
CA ALA A 183 21.19 1.95 -33.95
C ALA A 183 21.12 3.38 -34.53
N THR A 184 21.13 4.40 -33.67
CA THR A 184 21.10 5.83 -34.09
C THR A 184 22.50 6.47 -34.27
N ALA A 185 23.57 5.73 -33.96
CA ALA A 185 24.96 6.18 -34.06
C ALA A 185 25.70 5.62 -35.32
N ARG A 186 24.97 5.17 -36.35
CA ARG A 186 25.52 4.75 -37.65
C ARG A 186 25.01 5.64 -38.76
#